data_609f255378187007033aa66789f774b4
#
_entry.id   609f255378187007033aa66789f774b4
#
_cell.length_a   1.000
_cell.length_b   1.000
_cell.length_c   1.000
_cell.angle_alpha   90.00
_cell.angle_beta   90.00
_cell.angle_gamma   90.00
#
_symmetry.space_group_name_H-M   'P 1'
#
loop_
_entity.id
_entity.type
_entity.pdbx_description
1 polymer ?
#
loop_
_entity_poly.entity_id
_entity_poly.type
_entity_poly.pdbx_seq_one_letter_code
_entity_poly.pdbx_strand_id
1 'polypeptide(L)'
;MKPHTALMLVVCTAVSLVATADPVKRDFESDAVGAPPAGFEFARTGGGAEGKWVVRIEKGADKNRVLVQESADHTDYRFPVAVLKDGSYRDVTLTVRARPLSGKVDQGFGLVWRYKDANNYYITRCNADEDNCTIYHTVAGRRRAFLNHDVKVPTNAWHILKMEAVGDHFTVWYDGNKVLDAKDETFKEPGKVGLWTKADSVIEFDDFTVDGR
;
A
#
# COMPACT_ATOMS: atom_id res chain seq x y z
N MET A 1 -8.46 74.05 12.77
CA MET A 1 -7.86 72.72 13.05
C MET A 1 -8.96 71.68 12.86
N LYS A 2 -8.81 70.78 11.85
CA LYS A 2 -9.76 69.68 11.60
C LYS A 2 -9.10 68.40 12.13
N PRO A 3 -9.80 67.55 12.88
CA PRO A 3 -9.22 66.30 13.36
C PRO A 3 -9.15 65.27 12.20
N HIS A 4 -8.01 64.64 12.01
CA HIS A 4 -7.84 63.49 11.10
C HIS A 4 -8.17 62.22 11.91
N THR A 5 -9.29 61.61 11.54
CA THR A 5 -9.66 60.28 12.05
C THR A 5 -8.89 59.22 11.28
N ALA A 6 -7.94 58.54 11.92
CA ALA A 6 -7.24 57.40 11.33
C ALA A 6 -8.14 56.15 11.43
N LEU A 7 -8.50 55.61 10.28
CA LEU A 7 -9.24 54.34 10.16
C LEU A 7 -8.24 53.17 10.27
N MET A 8 -8.30 52.44 11.36
CA MET A 8 -7.48 51.26 11.58
C MET A 8 -8.13 50.03 10.91
N LEU A 9 -7.55 49.56 9.85
CA LEU A 9 -8.01 48.37 9.11
C LEU A 9 -7.53 47.08 9.85
N VAL A 10 -8.45 46.41 10.53
CA VAL A 10 -8.17 45.08 11.14
C VAL A 10 -8.26 44.03 10.06
N VAL A 11 -7.13 43.48 9.62
CA VAL A 11 -7.09 42.35 8.72
C VAL A 11 -7.23 41.04 9.53
N CYS A 12 -8.42 40.45 9.52
CA CYS A 12 -8.64 39.11 10.06
C CYS A 12 -8.13 38.09 9.08
N THR A 13 -6.98 37.50 9.33
CA THR A 13 -6.52 36.30 8.60
C THR A 13 -7.28 35.08 9.10
N ALA A 14 -8.19 34.58 8.28
CA ALA A 14 -8.83 33.29 8.54
C ALA A 14 -7.83 32.16 8.35
N VAL A 15 -7.42 31.52 9.44
CA VAL A 15 -6.66 30.26 9.40
C VAL A 15 -7.67 29.15 9.11
N SER A 16 -7.67 28.63 7.88
CA SER A 16 -8.45 27.46 7.51
C SER A 16 -7.82 26.24 8.19
N LEU A 17 -8.45 25.71 9.24
CA LEU A 17 -8.14 24.35 9.70
C LEU A 17 -8.56 23.37 8.61
N VAL A 18 -7.59 22.73 7.98
CA VAL A 18 -7.84 21.55 7.16
C VAL A 18 -8.13 20.42 8.14
N ALA A 19 -9.38 20.00 8.22
CA ALA A 19 -9.73 18.79 8.98
C ALA A 19 -9.12 17.59 8.24
N THR A 20 -8.16 16.92 8.87
CA THR A 20 -7.68 15.62 8.39
C THR A 20 -8.77 14.59 8.68
N ALA A 21 -9.17 13.84 7.65
CA ALA A 21 -10.08 12.71 7.84
C ALA A 21 -9.40 11.66 8.72
N ASP A 22 -10.19 10.95 9.53
CA ASP A 22 -9.65 9.84 10.32
C ASP A 22 -9.03 8.77 9.39
N PRO A 23 -7.92 8.13 9.82
CA PRO A 23 -7.31 7.05 9.04
C PRO A 23 -8.29 5.90 8.77
N VAL A 24 -8.30 5.41 7.54
CA VAL A 24 -9.07 4.21 7.18
C VAL A 24 -8.30 2.99 7.67
N LYS A 25 -8.94 2.15 8.50
CA LYS A 25 -8.38 0.88 8.98
C LYS A 25 -9.18 -0.30 8.44
N ARG A 26 -8.48 -1.32 7.96
CA ARG A 26 -9.00 -2.59 7.47
C ARG A 26 -8.31 -3.74 8.20
N ASP A 27 -8.98 -4.25 9.23
CA ASP A 27 -8.55 -5.40 10.06
C ASP A 27 -9.28 -6.70 9.70
N PHE A 28 -10.17 -6.65 8.72
CA PHE A 28 -10.93 -7.77 8.16
C PHE A 28 -11.86 -8.51 9.15
N GLU A 29 -11.96 -8.06 10.40
CA GLU A 29 -12.74 -8.72 11.45
C GLU A 29 -14.25 -8.74 11.20
N SER A 30 -14.75 -7.77 10.41
CA SER A 30 -16.16 -7.71 10.00
C SER A 30 -16.46 -8.44 8.68
N ASP A 31 -15.45 -8.85 7.93
CA ASP A 31 -15.63 -9.49 6.63
C ASP A 31 -15.95 -11.00 6.76
N ALA A 32 -16.66 -11.57 5.80
CA ALA A 32 -17.05 -12.98 5.82
C ALA A 32 -15.88 -13.91 5.48
N VAL A 33 -15.60 -14.89 6.34
CA VAL A 33 -14.60 -15.92 6.06
C VAL A 33 -15.00 -16.73 4.83
N GLY A 34 -14.05 -16.96 3.93
CA GLY A 34 -14.25 -17.66 2.67
C GLY A 34 -14.69 -16.78 1.51
N ALA A 35 -14.91 -15.48 1.74
CA ALA A 35 -15.30 -14.50 0.71
C ALA A 35 -14.21 -13.44 0.50
N PRO A 36 -14.21 -12.73 -0.63
CA PRO A 36 -13.40 -11.53 -0.80
C PRO A 36 -13.82 -10.44 0.20
N PRO A 37 -12.87 -9.60 0.70
CA PRO A 37 -13.20 -8.52 1.62
C PRO A 37 -14.06 -7.46 0.96
N ALA A 38 -14.98 -6.86 1.71
CA ALA A 38 -15.77 -5.74 1.24
C ALA A 38 -14.87 -4.49 1.01
N GLY A 39 -15.29 -3.59 0.11
CA GLY A 39 -14.59 -2.32 -0.13
C GLY A 39 -13.29 -2.42 -0.94
N PHE A 40 -12.95 -3.59 -1.48
CA PHE A 40 -11.82 -3.77 -2.39
C PHE A 40 -12.28 -4.09 -3.81
N GLU A 41 -11.49 -3.66 -4.78
CA GLU A 41 -11.49 -4.14 -6.15
C GLU A 41 -10.19 -4.91 -6.41
N PHE A 42 -10.24 -5.88 -7.32
CA PHE A 42 -9.11 -6.75 -7.61
C PHE A 42 -8.71 -6.59 -9.06
N ALA A 43 -7.41 -6.61 -9.29
CA ALA A 43 -6.84 -6.51 -10.63
C ALA A 43 -5.52 -7.29 -10.69
N ARG A 44 -4.96 -7.37 -11.89
CA ARG A 44 -3.68 -8.01 -12.14
C ARG A 44 -2.91 -7.27 -13.21
N THR A 45 -1.63 -7.01 -12.95
CA THR A 45 -0.67 -6.60 -13.98
C THR A 45 0.01 -7.84 -14.56
N GLY A 46 0.29 -7.84 -15.84
CA GLY A 46 1.00 -8.94 -16.50
C GLY A 46 0.12 -10.12 -16.86
N GLY A 47 0.68 -11.31 -16.91
CA GLY A 47 0.05 -12.56 -17.35
C GLY A 47 -0.57 -13.40 -16.24
N GLY A 48 -0.93 -14.67 -16.55
CA GLY A 48 -1.44 -15.65 -15.60
C GLY A 48 -2.90 -15.45 -15.18
N ALA A 49 -3.34 -16.20 -14.17
CA ALA A 49 -4.68 -16.09 -13.61
C ALA A 49 -4.84 -14.84 -12.71
N GLU A 50 -6.07 -14.41 -12.50
CA GLU A 50 -6.39 -13.37 -11.51
C GLU A 50 -5.94 -13.78 -10.10
N GLY A 51 -5.70 -12.79 -9.23
CA GLY A 51 -5.44 -13.05 -7.81
C GLY A 51 -6.66 -13.64 -7.12
N LYS A 52 -6.44 -14.55 -6.18
CA LYS A 52 -7.50 -15.07 -5.32
C LYS A 52 -7.39 -14.48 -3.92
N TRP A 53 -8.10 -13.39 -3.70
CA TRP A 53 -8.13 -12.63 -2.46
C TRP A 53 -9.32 -13.05 -1.62
N VAL A 54 -9.07 -13.63 -0.46
CA VAL A 54 -10.10 -14.25 0.40
C VAL A 54 -9.81 -13.97 1.86
N VAL A 55 -10.85 -13.68 2.63
CA VAL A 55 -10.72 -13.59 4.10
C VAL A 55 -10.64 -14.99 4.69
N ARG A 56 -9.67 -15.22 5.55
CA ARG A 56 -9.43 -16.49 6.26
C ARG A 56 -9.29 -16.24 7.76
N ILE A 57 -9.45 -17.29 8.55
CA ILE A 57 -8.92 -17.31 9.92
C ILE A 57 -7.39 -17.39 9.80
N GLU A 58 -6.69 -16.53 10.53
CA GLU A 58 -5.23 -16.49 10.57
C GLU A 58 -4.67 -17.87 10.91
N LYS A 59 -3.63 -18.30 10.18
CA LYS A 59 -2.96 -19.57 10.43
C LYS A 59 -2.38 -19.62 11.84
N GLY A 60 -2.93 -20.50 12.68
CA GLY A 60 -2.49 -20.69 14.07
C GLY A 60 -3.22 -19.82 15.09
N ALA A 61 -4.23 -19.05 14.70
CA ALA A 61 -5.12 -18.30 15.60
C ALA A 61 -6.53 -18.90 15.63
N ASP A 62 -7.28 -18.61 16.70
CA ASP A 62 -8.64 -19.15 16.87
C ASP A 62 -9.69 -18.35 16.11
N LYS A 63 -9.55 -17.02 16.02
CA LYS A 63 -10.60 -16.12 15.52
C LYS A 63 -10.11 -14.98 14.66
N ASN A 64 -8.83 -14.56 14.75
CA ASN A 64 -8.32 -13.43 14.00
C ASN A 64 -8.53 -13.63 12.49
N ARG A 65 -9.13 -12.66 11.81
CA ARG A 65 -9.39 -12.71 10.38
C ARG A 65 -8.34 -11.91 9.64
N VAL A 66 -7.85 -12.48 8.56
CA VAL A 66 -6.82 -11.88 7.72
C VAL A 66 -7.23 -11.97 6.26
N LEU A 67 -6.77 -11.03 5.45
CA LEU A 67 -6.88 -11.14 4.00
C LEU A 67 -5.75 -11.99 3.46
N VAL A 68 -6.06 -13.00 2.64
CA VAL A 68 -5.06 -13.86 2.02
C VAL A 68 -5.13 -13.74 0.50
N GLN A 69 -4.00 -13.49 -0.14
CA GLN A 69 -3.81 -13.84 -1.55
C GLN A 69 -3.35 -15.31 -1.59
N GLU A 70 -4.19 -16.22 -2.09
CA GLU A 70 -3.94 -17.67 -2.03
C GLU A 70 -3.77 -18.34 -3.39
N SER A 71 -3.79 -17.58 -4.50
CA SER A 71 -3.55 -18.15 -5.84
C SER A 71 -2.07 -18.48 -6.05
N ALA A 72 -1.76 -19.74 -6.26
CA ALA A 72 -0.41 -20.26 -6.49
C ALA A 72 -0.07 -20.41 -7.99
N ASP A 73 -0.50 -19.48 -8.84
CA ASP A 73 -0.15 -19.46 -10.26
C ASP A 73 1.32 -19.03 -10.44
N HIS A 74 2.12 -19.88 -11.07
CA HIS A 74 3.56 -19.75 -11.22
C HIS A 74 4.01 -18.78 -12.33
N THR A 75 3.09 -18.05 -12.97
CA THR A 75 3.47 -17.04 -13.97
C THR A 75 4.32 -15.94 -13.33
N ASP A 76 5.60 -15.86 -13.68
CA ASP A 76 6.56 -14.94 -13.04
C ASP A 76 6.17 -13.47 -13.19
N TYR A 77 5.82 -13.01 -14.39
CA TYR A 77 5.36 -11.64 -14.61
C TYR A 77 3.84 -11.52 -14.37
N ARG A 78 3.44 -11.78 -13.15
CA ARG A 78 2.07 -11.74 -12.64
C ARG A 78 2.04 -11.00 -11.32
N PHE A 79 1.26 -9.92 -11.24
CA PHE A 79 1.19 -9.08 -10.06
C PHE A 79 -0.26 -8.85 -9.64
N PRO A 80 -0.83 -9.73 -8.79
CA PRO A 80 -2.15 -9.52 -8.22
C PRO A 80 -2.17 -8.29 -7.30
N VAL A 81 -3.21 -7.45 -7.43
CA VAL A 81 -3.45 -6.30 -6.58
C VAL A 81 -4.85 -6.32 -5.98
N ALA A 82 -4.98 -5.88 -4.73
CA ALA A 82 -6.24 -5.60 -4.06
C ALA A 82 -6.24 -4.11 -3.68
N VAL A 83 -7.12 -3.33 -4.32
CA VAL A 83 -7.14 -1.87 -4.24
C VAL A 83 -8.41 -1.42 -3.53
N LEU A 84 -8.33 -0.46 -2.61
CA LEU A 84 -9.52 0.15 -2.01
C LEU A 84 -10.37 0.83 -3.08
N LYS A 85 -11.68 0.56 -3.06
CA LYS A 85 -12.64 1.16 -4.00
C LYS A 85 -12.72 2.66 -3.82
N ASP A 86 -12.71 3.09 -2.56
CA ASP A 86 -12.90 4.46 -2.15
C ASP A 86 -11.57 5.11 -1.77
N GLY A 87 -11.54 6.43 -1.89
CA GLY A 87 -10.36 7.24 -1.61
C GLY A 87 -9.44 7.42 -2.81
N SER A 88 -8.81 8.59 -2.85
CA SER A 88 -7.78 8.96 -3.83
C SER A 88 -6.80 9.88 -3.13
N TYR A 89 -5.54 9.50 -3.07
CA TYR A 89 -4.53 10.14 -2.23
C TYR A 89 -3.33 10.56 -3.08
N ARG A 90 -2.88 11.80 -2.87
CA ARG A 90 -1.60 12.28 -3.38
C ARG A 90 -0.50 12.04 -2.33
N ASP A 91 -0.76 12.54 -1.13
CA ASP A 91 0.11 12.39 0.01
C ASP A 91 -0.57 11.45 1.00
N VAL A 92 0.15 10.40 1.41
CA VAL A 92 -0.44 9.31 2.18
C VAL A 92 0.62 8.54 2.95
N THR A 93 0.24 8.07 4.14
CA THR A 93 0.97 7.02 4.86
C THR A 93 0.16 5.74 4.80
N LEU A 94 0.79 4.67 4.35
CA LEU A 94 0.23 3.32 4.33
C LEU A 94 1.00 2.44 5.30
N THR A 95 0.28 1.59 6.04
CA THR A 95 0.89 0.56 6.89
C THR A 95 0.11 -0.73 6.75
N VAL A 96 0.80 -1.86 6.74
CA VAL A 96 0.18 -3.20 6.73
C VAL A 96 1.04 -4.17 7.52
N ARG A 97 0.40 -5.11 8.21
CA ARG A 97 1.05 -6.34 8.67
C ARG A 97 0.93 -7.37 7.55
N ALA A 98 2.03 -8.02 7.21
CA ALA A 98 2.06 -9.05 6.18
C ALA A 98 2.89 -10.25 6.65
N ARG A 99 2.43 -11.46 6.30
CA ARG A 99 3.12 -12.72 6.60
C ARG A 99 3.23 -13.55 5.33
N PRO A 100 4.43 -13.67 4.72
CA PRO A 100 4.66 -14.58 3.61
C PRO A 100 4.58 -16.03 4.12
N LEU A 101 3.72 -16.84 3.50
CA LEU A 101 3.50 -18.23 3.88
C LEU A 101 4.23 -19.20 2.96
N SER A 102 4.17 -18.96 1.66
CA SER A 102 4.78 -19.82 0.63
C SER A 102 4.81 -19.13 -0.73
N GLY A 103 5.60 -19.68 -1.61
CA GLY A 103 5.79 -19.36 -3.01
C GLY A 103 7.05 -20.07 -3.50
N LYS A 104 7.05 -20.55 -4.73
CA LYS A 104 8.22 -21.18 -5.37
C LYS A 104 8.89 -20.27 -6.36
N VAL A 105 8.13 -19.40 -7.00
CA VAL A 105 8.61 -18.39 -7.94
C VAL A 105 8.91 -17.08 -7.23
N ASP A 106 8.11 -16.76 -6.19
CA ASP A 106 8.28 -15.54 -5.42
C ASP A 106 7.59 -15.61 -4.06
N GLN A 107 8.02 -14.77 -3.09
CA GLN A 107 7.38 -14.59 -1.79
C GLN A 107 7.29 -13.10 -1.46
N GLY A 108 6.77 -12.31 -2.40
CA GLY A 108 6.70 -10.86 -2.31
C GLY A 108 5.34 -10.33 -1.83
N PHE A 109 5.36 -9.39 -0.88
CA PHE A 109 4.21 -8.62 -0.42
C PHE A 109 4.50 -7.12 -0.49
N GLY A 110 3.48 -6.31 -0.78
CA GLY A 110 3.71 -4.90 -1.01
C GLY A 110 2.51 -3.99 -0.81
N LEU A 111 2.81 -2.68 -0.84
CA LEU A 111 1.87 -1.57 -0.77
C LEU A 111 1.85 -0.82 -2.10
N VAL A 112 0.65 -0.54 -2.62
CA VAL A 112 0.42 0.22 -3.85
C VAL A 112 -0.08 1.61 -3.50
N TRP A 113 0.43 2.63 -4.21
CA TRP A 113 -0.09 4.00 -4.10
C TRP A 113 -0.14 4.69 -5.46
N ARG A 114 -0.91 5.77 -5.52
CA ARG A 114 -1.22 6.51 -6.76
C ARG A 114 -1.65 5.56 -7.89
N TYR A 115 -2.44 4.55 -7.52
CA TYR A 115 -2.96 3.57 -8.47
C TYR A 115 -4.02 4.23 -9.36
N LYS A 116 -3.79 4.21 -10.65
CA LYS A 116 -4.69 4.68 -11.71
C LYS A 116 -5.47 3.51 -12.32
N ASP A 117 -4.76 2.44 -12.63
CA ASP A 117 -5.26 1.19 -13.19
C ASP A 117 -4.23 0.08 -12.99
N ALA A 118 -4.54 -1.16 -13.44
CA ALA A 118 -3.68 -2.33 -13.30
C ALA A 118 -2.29 -2.21 -13.96
N ASN A 119 -2.07 -1.19 -14.77
CA ASN A 119 -0.84 -0.99 -15.53
C ASN A 119 -0.07 0.28 -15.12
N ASN A 120 -0.63 1.12 -14.21
CA ASN A 120 -0.07 2.43 -13.89
C ASN A 120 -0.21 2.74 -12.40
N TYR A 121 0.88 2.52 -11.63
CA TYR A 121 0.94 2.73 -10.18
C TYR A 121 2.37 2.70 -9.64
N TYR A 122 2.57 3.19 -8.43
CA TYR A 122 3.76 2.89 -7.63
C TYR A 122 3.54 1.69 -6.73
N ILE A 123 4.65 0.99 -6.43
CA ILE A 123 4.68 -0.10 -5.46
C ILE A 123 5.99 -0.10 -4.69
N THR A 124 5.91 -0.35 -3.38
CA THR A 124 7.02 -0.90 -2.60
C THR A 124 6.68 -2.32 -2.18
N ARG A 125 7.68 -3.22 -2.24
CA ARG A 125 7.51 -4.59 -1.78
C ARG A 125 8.71 -5.04 -0.97
N CYS A 126 8.49 -5.94 0.00
CA CYS A 126 9.54 -6.78 0.58
C CYS A 126 9.34 -8.23 0.13
N ASN A 127 10.41 -9.01 0.07
CA ASN A 127 10.40 -10.34 -0.53
C ASN A 127 11.23 -11.31 0.32
N ALA A 128 10.59 -12.40 0.77
CA ALA A 128 11.23 -13.41 1.61
C ALA A 128 12.11 -14.39 0.82
N ASP A 129 11.94 -14.50 -0.49
CA ASP A 129 12.81 -15.32 -1.35
C ASP A 129 14.11 -14.58 -1.73
N GLU A 130 14.00 -13.25 -1.95
CA GLU A 130 15.12 -12.42 -2.37
C GLU A 130 15.83 -11.70 -1.21
N ASP A 131 15.26 -11.70 0.01
CA ASP A 131 15.77 -10.97 1.18
C ASP A 131 16.05 -9.48 0.89
N ASN A 132 15.04 -8.77 0.35
CA ASN A 132 15.16 -7.36 0.06
C ASN A 132 13.82 -6.61 0.12
N CYS A 133 13.88 -5.28 0.21
CA CYS A 133 12.78 -4.37 -0.06
C CYS A 133 13.12 -3.47 -1.25
N THR A 134 12.17 -3.19 -2.12
CA THR A 134 12.40 -2.43 -3.37
C THR A 134 11.23 -1.51 -3.67
N ILE A 135 11.49 -0.32 -4.22
CA ILE A 135 10.47 0.57 -4.78
C ILE A 135 10.50 0.47 -6.32
N TYR A 136 9.30 0.47 -6.90
CA TYR A 136 9.09 0.43 -8.34
C TYR A 136 8.04 1.45 -8.77
N HIS A 137 8.08 1.83 -10.03
CA HIS A 137 6.90 2.27 -10.76
C HIS A 137 6.49 1.22 -11.81
N THR A 138 5.20 1.07 -12.05
CA THR A 138 4.63 0.31 -13.14
C THR A 138 3.99 1.30 -14.12
N VAL A 139 4.47 1.36 -15.36
CA VAL A 139 3.99 2.25 -16.42
C VAL A 139 3.64 1.41 -17.63
N ALA A 140 2.40 1.52 -18.12
CA ALA A 140 1.88 0.73 -19.22
C ALA A 140 2.16 -0.78 -19.03
N GLY A 141 1.97 -1.26 -17.80
CA GLY A 141 2.19 -2.65 -17.41
C GLY A 141 3.65 -3.07 -17.24
N ARG A 142 4.62 -2.18 -17.45
CA ARG A 142 6.05 -2.47 -17.29
C ARG A 142 6.55 -1.97 -15.94
N ARG A 143 6.92 -2.90 -15.08
CA ARG A 143 7.48 -2.61 -13.76
C ARG A 143 8.98 -2.33 -13.86
N ARG A 144 9.43 -1.21 -13.28
CA ARG A 144 10.85 -0.82 -13.18
C ARG A 144 11.21 -0.49 -11.74
N ALA A 145 12.24 -1.15 -11.21
CA ALA A 145 12.84 -0.80 -9.92
C ALA A 145 13.67 0.48 -10.06
N PHE A 146 13.62 1.34 -9.03
CA PHE A 146 14.48 2.51 -8.96
C PHE A 146 15.22 2.65 -7.63
N LEU A 147 14.89 1.87 -6.60
CA LEU A 147 15.68 1.74 -5.38
C LEU A 147 15.48 0.36 -4.75
N ASN A 148 16.58 -0.27 -4.30
CA ASN A 148 16.60 -1.57 -3.60
C ASN A 148 17.41 -1.46 -2.30
N HIS A 149 17.01 -2.23 -1.30
CA HIS A 149 17.75 -2.40 -0.05
C HIS A 149 17.68 -3.87 0.39
N ASP A 150 18.83 -4.47 0.60
CA ASP A 150 18.93 -5.85 1.07
C ASP A 150 18.64 -5.89 2.57
N VAL A 151 17.67 -6.69 2.95
CA VAL A 151 17.23 -6.89 4.33
C VAL A 151 16.63 -8.27 4.49
N LYS A 152 16.94 -8.96 5.58
CA LYS A 152 16.37 -10.28 5.85
C LYS A 152 14.85 -10.21 6.03
N VAL A 153 14.12 -11.05 5.28
CA VAL A 153 12.66 -11.15 5.31
C VAL A 153 12.25 -12.60 5.62
N PRO A 154 12.12 -12.98 6.89
CA PRO A 154 11.75 -14.34 7.28
C PRO A 154 10.37 -14.76 6.77
N THR A 155 10.27 -15.98 6.21
CA THR A 155 9.00 -16.63 5.87
C THR A 155 8.28 -17.11 7.14
N ASN A 156 6.95 -17.15 7.13
CA ASN A 156 6.07 -17.53 8.25
C ASN A 156 6.17 -16.63 9.50
N ALA A 157 6.73 -15.43 9.36
CA ALA A 157 6.75 -14.39 10.38
C ALA A 157 5.91 -13.19 9.95
N TRP A 158 5.28 -12.52 10.92
CA TRP A 158 4.60 -11.25 10.69
C TRP A 158 5.62 -10.11 10.58
N HIS A 159 5.45 -9.28 9.57
CA HIS A 159 6.26 -8.09 9.32
C HIS A 159 5.36 -6.86 9.19
N ILE A 160 5.89 -5.71 9.54
CA ILE A 160 5.23 -4.42 9.34
C ILE A 160 5.91 -3.71 8.17
N LEU A 161 5.17 -3.55 7.08
CA LEU A 161 5.59 -2.70 5.97
C LEU A 161 4.84 -1.38 6.05
N LYS A 162 5.59 -0.27 6.16
CA LYS A 162 5.06 1.09 6.15
C LYS A 162 5.70 1.86 5.01
N MET A 163 4.91 2.69 4.33
CA MET A 163 5.41 3.67 3.36
C MET A 163 4.75 5.02 3.59
N GLU A 164 5.47 6.08 3.29
CA GLU A 164 4.98 7.45 3.25
C GLU A 164 5.31 8.07 1.89
N ALA A 165 4.32 8.70 1.27
CA ALA A 165 4.46 9.52 0.08
C ALA A 165 4.08 10.96 0.42
N VAL A 166 4.99 11.91 0.19
CA VAL A 166 4.78 13.35 0.32
C VAL A 166 5.38 14.03 -0.91
N GLY A 167 4.54 14.60 -1.76
CA GLY A 167 4.98 15.13 -3.06
C GLY A 167 5.64 14.04 -3.91
N ASP A 168 6.88 14.26 -4.31
CA ASP A 168 7.73 13.33 -5.08
C ASP A 168 8.60 12.42 -4.20
N HIS A 169 8.53 12.57 -2.88
CA HIS A 169 9.39 11.88 -1.94
C HIS A 169 8.69 10.69 -1.29
N PHE A 170 9.35 9.53 -1.28
CA PHE A 170 8.85 8.26 -0.76
C PHE A 170 9.81 7.70 0.27
N THR A 171 9.31 7.39 1.46
CA THR A 171 10.07 6.74 2.52
C THR A 171 9.42 5.42 2.88
N VAL A 172 10.22 4.36 3.04
CA VAL A 172 9.74 3.02 3.40
C VAL A 172 10.42 2.53 4.65
N TRP A 173 9.63 1.95 5.55
CA TRP A 173 10.09 1.27 6.75
C TRP A 173 9.64 -0.19 6.71
N TYR A 174 10.57 -1.05 7.12
CA TYR A 174 10.33 -2.47 7.33
C TYR A 174 10.67 -2.82 8.78
N ASP A 175 9.70 -3.39 9.51
CA ASP A 175 9.79 -3.70 10.94
C ASP A 175 10.34 -2.53 11.78
N GLY A 176 9.85 -1.33 11.50
CA GLY A 176 10.22 -0.08 12.18
C GLY A 176 11.51 0.58 11.71
N ASN A 177 12.34 -0.09 10.93
CA ASN A 177 13.60 0.45 10.40
C ASN A 177 13.38 1.11 9.03
N LYS A 178 13.87 2.34 8.84
CA LYS A 178 13.87 2.98 7.53
C LYS A 178 14.81 2.23 6.59
N VAL A 179 14.28 1.69 5.51
CA VAL A 179 15.03 0.88 4.54
C VAL A 179 15.17 1.56 3.18
N LEU A 180 14.21 2.39 2.77
CA LEU A 180 14.26 3.07 1.47
C LEU A 180 13.86 4.54 1.63
N ASP A 181 14.52 5.40 0.85
CA ASP A 181 14.28 6.84 0.80
C ASP A 181 14.56 7.31 -0.63
N ALA A 182 13.53 7.66 -1.39
CA ALA A 182 13.62 7.88 -2.82
C ALA A 182 12.76 9.04 -3.30
N LYS A 183 13.09 9.57 -4.48
CA LYS A 183 12.27 10.54 -5.21
C LYS A 183 11.95 10.03 -6.60
N ASP A 184 10.70 10.22 -7.02
CA ASP A 184 10.24 9.93 -8.38
C ASP A 184 9.01 10.79 -8.71
N GLU A 185 8.93 11.28 -9.93
CA GLU A 185 7.86 12.16 -10.42
C GLU A 185 6.99 11.52 -11.53
N THR A 186 7.06 10.19 -11.70
CA THR A 186 6.33 9.48 -12.76
C THR A 186 4.82 9.68 -12.64
N PHE A 187 4.26 9.58 -11.42
CA PHE A 187 2.84 9.86 -11.16
C PHE A 187 2.72 11.00 -10.15
N LYS A 188 2.20 12.16 -10.58
CA LYS A 188 2.02 13.36 -9.74
C LYS A 188 0.61 13.48 -9.18
N GLU A 189 -0.36 12.91 -9.89
CA GLU A 189 -1.77 13.00 -9.53
C GLU A 189 -2.16 12.01 -8.43
N PRO A 190 -3.18 12.33 -7.61
CA PRO A 190 -3.75 11.39 -6.66
C PRO A 190 -4.19 10.10 -7.33
N GLY A 191 -4.20 9.01 -6.57
CA GLY A 191 -4.71 7.73 -7.01
C GLY A 191 -5.10 6.85 -5.83
N LYS A 192 -5.66 5.68 -6.13
CA LYS A 192 -6.06 4.71 -5.11
C LYS A 192 -4.83 4.07 -4.46
N VAL A 193 -5.10 3.33 -3.38
CA VAL A 193 -4.09 2.62 -2.59
C VAL A 193 -4.52 1.16 -2.37
N GLY A 194 -3.55 0.28 -2.10
CA GLY A 194 -3.87 -1.13 -1.93
C GLY A 194 -2.68 -2.02 -1.60
N LEU A 195 -2.93 -3.32 -1.74
CA LEU A 195 -2.01 -4.41 -1.45
C LEU A 195 -1.57 -5.09 -2.75
N TRP A 196 -0.41 -5.71 -2.73
CA TRP A 196 0.23 -6.31 -3.91
C TRP A 196 0.95 -7.61 -3.56
N THR A 197 0.95 -8.54 -4.51
CA THR A 197 1.77 -9.75 -4.44
C THR A 197 2.37 -10.07 -5.82
N LYS A 198 3.32 -11.00 -5.88
CA LYS A 198 3.93 -11.46 -7.14
C LYS A 198 3.77 -12.98 -7.30
N ALA A 199 3.55 -13.39 -8.55
CA ALA A 199 3.51 -14.79 -8.99
C ALA A 199 2.65 -15.67 -8.05
N ASP A 200 3.25 -16.73 -7.51
CA ASP A 200 2.61 -17.71 -6.64
C ASP A 200 2.76 -17.39 -5.14
N SER A 201 3.08 -16.14 -4.79
CA SER A 201 3.18 -15.70 -3.39
C SER A 201 1.86 -15.87 -2.66
N VAL A 202 1.83 -16.74 -1.65
CA VAL A 202 0.72 -16.87 -0.71
C VAL A 202 1.04 -16.04 0.52
N ILE A 203 0.28 -14.97 0.72
CA ILE A 203 0.55 -13.95 1.73
C ILE A 203 -0.71 -13.69 2.55
N GLU A 204 -0.57 -13.66 3.86
CA GLU A 204 -1.56 -13.09 4.78
C GLU A 204 -1.29 -11.60 5.02
N PHE A 205 -2.37 -10.80 5.03
CA PHE A 205 -2.35 -9.37 5.33
C PHE A 205 -3.35 -9.06 6.44
N ASP A 206 -2.96 -8.13 7.32
CA ASP A 206 -3.79 -7.65 8.42
C ASP A 206 -3.48 -6.18 8.73
N ASP A 207 -4.36 -5.51 9.48
CA ASP A 207 -4.17 -4.14 9.97
C ASP A 207 -3.76 -3.14 8.86
N PHE A 208 -4.35 -3.24 7.67
CA PHE A 208 -4.08 -2.29 6.61
C PHE A 208 -4.65 -0.92 6.95
N THR A 209 -3.78 0.06 7.10
CA THR A 209 -4.13 1.43 7.50
C THR A 209 -3.74 2.42 6.42
N VAL A 210 -4.64 3.38 6.14
CA VAL A 210 -4.46 4.46 5.18
C VAL A 210 -4.69 5.78 5.89
N ASP A 211 -3.64 6.60 6.00
CA ASP A 211 -3.67 7.94 6.55
C ASP A 211 -3.39 8.94 5.42
N GLY A 212 -4.45 9.52 4.87
CA GLY A 212 -4.40 10.52 3.79
C GLY A 212 -4.18 11.93 4.34
N ARG A 213 -3.42 12.75 3.62
CA ARG A 213 -3.15 14.16 3.97
C ARG A 213 -3.63 15.09 2.88
#